data_45835746e198df8dcad6a0eddadafdb1
#
_entry.id   45835746e198df8dcad6a0eddadafdb1
#
_cell.length_a   1.000
_cell.length_b   1.000
_cell.length_c   1.000
_cell.angle_alpha   90.00
_cell.angle_beta   90.00
_cell.angle_gamma   90.00
#
_symmetry.space_group_name_H-M   'P 1'
#
loop_
_entity.id
_entity.type
_entity.pdbx_description
1 polymer ?
#
loop_
_entity_poly.entity_id
_entity_poly.type
_entity_poly.pdbx_seq_one_letter_code
_entity_poly.pdbx_strand_id
1 'polypeptide(L)'
;MEFLSLTLKGAEDALSNELSSFEITNVPGEFHVKFDACKKELLRFAYFSLGSKRICKIISINKISLTDLSNNPTQIQANVLNIPNELLNIKEGISLEVYSENESLKKNIINSFEKELKIKYNSNIKIIVIIDQQNNEIIYSKDLFSYDLSKRDYKVFINPRTIHPITAFSLISLSNPIAEKTYFDPFCSDGTMAIELCYFLKKSSHNFFRKEIFNNPLFDFDTENYLNSLDKKNLKLSKNKINVIASDVSPSNLVSTKKNAKIAMLHKEIRFTRKELKWIDLTMQNSSIDSIISFPPKYTNSLKDFYKYIGEVLKKNAKIFYATEKLDHPLTEFGFNKKASTKIFQGKLIITLYEITKS
;
A
#
# COMPACT_ATOMS: atom_id res chain seq x y z
N MET A 1 -0.34 -23.87 -3.35
CA MET A 1 -1.76 -23.45 -3.27
C MET A 1 -1.85 -22.05 -3.83
N GLU A 2 -2.84 -21.82 -4.67
CA GLU A 2 -3.01 -20.55 -5.35
C GLU A 2 -3.75 -19.53 -4.48
N PHE A 3 -3.15 -18.36 -4.37
CA PHE A 3 -3.66 -17.22 -3.63
C PHE A 3 -3.61 -15.97 -4.49
N LEU A 4 -4.34 -14.96 -4.04
CA LEU A 4 -4.15 -13.60 -4.53
C LEU A 4 -4.08 -12.61 -3.37
N SER A 5 -3.35 -11.54 -3.57
CA SER A 5 -3.33 -10.39 -2.69
C SER A 5 -3.94 -9.19 -3.40
N LEU A 6 -4.98 -8.59 -2.82
CA LEU A 6 -5.56 -7.35 -3.30
C LEU A 6 -4.72 -6.16 -2.88
N THR A 7 -4.68 -5.17 -3.75
CA THR A 7 -4.06 -3.87 -3.49
C THR A 7 -4.89 -2.73 -4.09
N LEU A 8 -4.38 -1.50 -4.06
CA LEU A 8 -4.96 -0.40 -4.82
C LEU A 8 -4.55 -0.52 -6.29
N LYS A 9 -5.45 -0.15 -7.20
CA LYS A 9 -5.13 -0.07 -8.63
C LYS A 9 -3.94 0.87 -8.85
N GLY A 10 -2.95 0.38 -9.60
CA GLY A 10 -1.67 1.03 -9.85
C GLY A 10 -0.58 0.71 -8.81
N ALA A 11 -0.91 -0.01 -7.74
CA ALA A 11 0.07 -0.48 -6.74
C ALA A 11 0.49 -1.94 -6.94
N GLU A 12 0.04 -2.59 -8.01
CA GLU A 12 0.27 -4.01 -8.30
C GLU A 12 1.76 -4.33 -8.44
N ASP A 13 2.51 -3.49 -9.15
CA ASP A 13 3.97 -3.68 -9.31
C ASP A 13 4.71 -3.57 -7.97
N ALA A 14 4.31 -2.63 -7.10
CA ALA A 14 4.90 -2.50 -5.78
C ALA A 14 4.64 -3.74 -4.91
N LEU A 15 3.41 -4.28 -4.97
CA LEU A 15 3.03 -5.51 -4.27
C LEU A 15 3.74 -6.74 -4.87
N SER A 16 3.89 -6.81 -6.19
CA SER A 16 4.64 -7.87 -6.88
C SER A 16 6.10 -7.88 -6.44
N ASN A 17 6.75 -6.71 -6.39
CA ASN A 17 8.11 -6.56 -5.87
C ASN A 17 8.21 -6.96 -4.39
N GLU A 18 7.20 -6.64 -3.59
CA GLU A 18 7.13 -7.07 -2.19
C GLU A 18 7.09 -8.60 -2.10
N LEU A 19 6.18 -9.28 -2.83
CA LEU A 19 6.10 -10.75 -2.89
C LEU A 19 7.43 -11.37 -3.31
N SER A 20 8.06 -10.82 -4.35
CA SER A 20 9.38 -11.27 -4.84
C SER A 20 10.47 -11.13 -3.76
N SER A 21 10.39 -10.11 -2.90
CA SER A 21 11.31 -9.94 -1.76
C SER A 21 11.14 -11.01 -0.67
N PHE A 22 10.00 -11.68 -0.65
CA PHE A 22 9.72 -12.87 0.18
C PHE A 22 10.06 -14.19 -0.51
N GLU A 23 10.65 -14.13 -1.72
CA GLU A 23 10.98 -15.30 -2.55
C GLU A 23 9.72 -16.05 -3.05
N ILE A 24 8.60 -15.34 -3.19
CA ILE A 24 7.32 -15.87 -3.65
C ILE A 24 7.15 -15.53 -5.14
N THR A 25 7.02 -16.56 -5.99
CA THR A 25 6.69 -16.40 -7.41
C THR A 25 5.28 -15.85 -7.55
N ASN A 26 5.12 -14.82 -8.38
CA ASN A 26 3.86 -14.12 -8.48
C ASN A 26 3.62 -13.53 -9.87
N VAL A 27 2.36 -13.21 -10.16
CA VAL A 27 1.90 -12.63 -11.43
C VAL A 27 0.96 -11.47 -11.12
N PRO A 28 1.32 -10.23 -11.46
CA PRO A 28 0.43 -9.09 -11.28
C PRO A 28 -0.75 -9.15 -12.27
N GLY A 29 -1.89 -8.68 -11.82
CA GLY A 29 -3.11 -8.47 -12.57
C GLY A 29 -3.75 -7.16 -12.13
N GLU A 30 -4.97 -6.88 -12.57
CA GLU A 30 -5.67 -5.66 -12.22
C GLU A 30 -6.25 -5.72 -10.79
N PHE A 31 -5.89 -4.79 -9.90
CA PHE A 31 -6.22 -4.74 -8.46
C PHE A 31 -5.57 -5.82 -7.60
N HIS A 32 -4.81 -6.76 -8.17
CA HIS A 32 -4.31 -7.91 -7.43
C HIS A 32 -2.97 -8.42 -7.97
N VAL A 33 -2.35 -9.26 -7.15
CA VAL A 33 -1.22 -10.09 -7.56
C VAL A 33 -1.54 -11.54 -7.19
N LYS A 34 -1.50 -12.45 -8.18
CA LYS A 34 -1.65 -13.91 -7.98
C LYS A 34 -0.30 -14.49 -7.56
N PHE A 35 -0.31 -15.50 -6.69
CA PHE A 35 0.90 -16.16 -6.24
C PHE A 35 0.64 -17.55 -5.68
N ASP A 36 1.68 -18.37 -5.71
CA ASP A 36 1.72 -19.66 -5.04
C ASP A 36 2.59 -19.62 -3.79
N ALA A 37 2.08 -20.17 -2.70
CA ALA A 37 2.80 -20.22 -1.45
C ALA A 37 2.45 -21.45 -0.62
N CYS A 38 3.40 -21.92 0.19
CA CYS A 38 3.08 -22.83 1.28
C CYS A 38 2.46 -22.04 2.46
N LYS A 39 1.85 -22.74 3.42
CA LYS A 39 1.14 -22.11 4.55
C LYS A 39 2.02 -21.16 5.37
N LYS A 40 3.29 -21.50 5.59
CA LYS A 40 4.24 -20.66 6.36
C LYS A 40 4.66 -19.42 5.59
N GLU A 41 4.92 -19.53 4.29
CA GLU A 41 5.24 -18.39 3.42
C GLU A 41 4.07 -17.43 3.34
N LEU A 42 2.85 -17.96 3.11
CA LEU A 42 1.62 -17.18 3.11
C LEU A 42 1.45 -16.39 4.40
N LEU A 43 1.56 -17.05 5.55
CA LEU A 43 1.40 -16.40 6.84
C LEU A 43 2.48 -15.35 7.10
N ARG A 44 3.75 -15.66 6.75
CA ARG A 44 4.86 -14.73 6.85
C ARG A 44 4.61 -13.49 5.99
N PHE A 45 4.23 -13.67 4.73
CA PHE A 45 3.91 -12.58 3.82
C PHE A 45 2.74 -11.75 4.37
N ALA A 46 1.61 -12.36 4.71
CA ALA A 46 0.43 -11.69 5.24
C ALA A 46 0.75 -10.81 6.47
N TYR A 47 1.60 -11.31 7.36
CA TYR A 47 1.97 -10.62 8.59
C TYR A 47 2.83 -9.37 8.36
N PHE A 48 3.75 -9.41 7.40
CA PHE A 48 4.69 -8.32 7.13
C PHE A 48 4.30 -7.40 5.97
N SER A 49 3.37 -7.80 5.10
CA SER A 49 3.04 -7.04 3.91
C SER A 49 2.54 -5.64 4.21
N LEU A 50 3.14 -4.67 3.55
CA LEU A 50 2.76 -3.26 3.57
C LEU A 50 1.83 -2.90 2.41
N GLY A 51 1.90 -3.66 1.30
CA GLY A 51 1.15 -3.43 0.06
C GLY A 51 -0.20 -4.14 -0.03
N SER A 52 -0.45 -5.13 0.84
CA SER A 52 -1.69 -5.91 0.80
C SER A 52 -2.87 -5.19 1.44
N LYS A 53 -4.01 -5.21 0.76
CA LYS A 53 -5.31 -4.85 1.33
C LYS A 53 -6.04 -6.06 1.88
N ARG A 54 -6.08 -7.16 1.13
CA ARG A 54 -6.63 -8.45 1.54
C ARG A 54 -5.82 -9.57 0.92
N ILE A 55 -5.82 -10.73 1.54
CA ILE A 55 -5.22 -11.95 0.99
C ILE A 55 -6.31 -13.01 0.92
N CYS A 56 -6.48 -13.58 -0.27
CA CYS A 56 -7.56 -14.48 -0.57
C CYS A 56 -7.04 -15.80 -1.13
N LYS A 57 -7.74 -16.90 -0.80
CA LYS A 57 -7.57 -18.18 -1.48
C LYS A 57 -8.40 -18.17 -2.77
N ILE A 58 -7.78 -18.49 -3.89
CA ILE A 58 -8.48 -18.61 -5.17
C ILE A 58 -9.37 -19.86 -5.14
N ILE A 59 -10.63 -19.69 -5.54
CA ILE A 59 -11.64 -20.77 -5.68
C ILE A 59 -11.65 -21.23 -7.13
N SER A 60 -11.80 -20.29 -8.07
CA SER A 60 -11.75 -20.58 -9.50
C SER A 60 -11.37 -19.34 -10.30
N ILE A 61 -10.84 -19.57 -11.50
CA ILE A 61 -10.54 -18.58 -12.51
C ILE A 61 -11.25 -18.97 -13.79
N ASN A 62 -12.14 -18.11 -14.26
CA ASN A 62 -12.90 -18.33 -15.49
C ASN A 62 -12.42 -17.37 -16.57
N LYS A 63 -12.11 -17.89 -17.76
CA LYS A 63 -11.81 -17.05 -18.92
C LYS A 63 -13.09 -16.43 -19.44
N ILE A 64 -13.03 -15.15 -19.79
CA ILE A 64 -14.15 -14.38 -20.33
C ILE A 64 -13.78 -13.81 -21.69
N SER A 65 -14.77 -13.74 -22.60
CA SER A 65 -14.63 -12.97 -23.82
C SER A 65 -15.05 -11.51 -23.53
N LEU A 66 -14.19 -10.56 -23.77
CA LEU A 66 -14.52 -9.14 -23.62
C LEU A 66 -15.65 -8.71 -24.56
N THR A 67 -15.81 -9.40 -25.71
CA THR A 67 -16.92 -9.18 -26.66
C THR A 67 -18.26 -9.54 -26.04
N ASP A 68 -18.30 -10.58 -25.19
CA ASP A 68 -19.54 -11.00 -24.52
C ASP A 68 -19.94 -10.02 -23.41
N LEU A 69 -18.95 -9.32 -22.82
CA LEU A 69 -19.18 -8.30 -21.80
C LEU A 69 -19.57 -6.94 -22.38
N SER A 70 -19.09 -6.61 -23.59
CA SER A 70 -19.30 -5.29 -24.21
C SER A 70 -20.62 -5.18 -24.98
N ASN A 71 -21.13 -6.30 -25.55
CA ASN A 71 -22.28 -6.30 -26.42
C ASN A 71 -23.65 -6.26 -25.72
N ASN A 72 -23.72 -6.61 -24.41
CA ASN A 72 -24.94 -6.48 -23.61
C ASN A 72 -24.59 -6.26 -22.12
N PRO A 73 -24.18 -5.06 -21.72
CA PRO A 73 -23.83 -4.79 -20.32
C PRO A 73 -25.04 -4.92 -19.36
N THR A 74 -26.27 -4.92 -19.90
CA THR A 74 -27.49 -5.02 -19.08
C THR A 74 -27.99 -6.46 -18.87
N GLN A 75 -27.47 -7.43 -19.60
CA GLN A 75 -27.85 -8.84 -19.51
C GLN A 75 -26.65 -9.78 -19.47
N ILE A 76 -25.78 -9.60 -18.49
CA ILE A 76 -24.82 -10.66 -18.19
C ILE A 76 -25.63 -11.78 -17.57
N GLN A 77 -25.96 -12.79 -18.39
CA GLN A 77 -26.63 -13.97 -17.89
C GLN A 77 -25.70 -14.71 -16.92
N ALA A 78 -26.28 -15.30 -15.91
CA ALA A 78 -25.54 -16.10 -14.91
C ALA A 78 -24.65 -17.18 -15.56
N ASN A 79 -25.04 -17.68 -16.74
CA ASN A 79 -24.28 -18.65 -17.53
C ASN A 79 -22.90 -18.12 -17.98
N VAL A 80 -22.72 -16.80 -18.16
CA VAL A 80 -21.41 -16.19 -18.50
C VAL A 80 -20.51 -16.10 -17.28
N LEU A 81 -21.11 -15.96 -16.10
CA LEU A 81 -20.36 -15.82 -14.85
C LEU A 81 -19.80 -17.16 -14.35
N ASN A 82 -20.41 -18.30 -14.72
CA ASN A 82 -20.01 -19.63 -14.23
C ASN A 82 -19.69 -19.64 -12.73
N ILE A 83 -20.68 -19.23 -11.91
CA ILE A 83 -20.51 -19.15 -10.47
C ILE A 83 -20.12 -20.53 -9.93
N PRO A 84 -19.01 -20.66 -9.19
CA PRO A 84 -18.56 -21.96 -8.68
C PRO A 84 -19.62 -22.61 -7.79
N ASN A 85 -19.85 -23.91 -7.97
CA ASN A 85 -20.79 -24.69 -7.16
C ASN A 85 -20.51 -24.61 -5.66
N GLU A 86 -19.23 -24.43 -5.27
CA GLU A 86 -18.83 -24.23 -3.88
C GLU A 86 -19.50 -22.99 -3.28
N LEU A 87 -19.69 -21.92 -4.05
CA LEU A 87 -20.34 -20.70 -3.58
C LEU A 87 -21.85 -20.85 -3.51
N LEU A 88 -22.47 -21.56 -4.48
CA LEU A 88 -23.90 -21.81 -4.50
C LEU A 88 -24.38 -22.65 -3.30
N ASN A 89 -23.52 -23.48 -2.76
CA ASN A 89 -23.82 -24.38 -1.63
C ASN A 89 -23.64 -23.74 -0.24
N ILE A 90 -23.24 -22.48 -0.14
CA ILE A 90 -23.04 -21.79 1.14
C ILE A 90 -24.39 -21.39 1.76
N LYS A 91 -24.82 -22.12 2.80
CA LYS A 91 -26.10 -21.91 3.49
C LYS A 91 -26.13 -20.69 4.42
N GLU A 92 -25.00 -20.34 5.01
CA GLU A 92 -24.89 -19.29 6.05
C GLU A 92 -25.01 -17.87 5.52
N GLY A 93 -24.90 -17.72 4.20
CA GLY A 93 -24.81 -16.45 3.49
C GLY A 93 -23.38 -15.92 3.40
N ILE A 94 -23.13 -15.06 2.43
CA ILE A 94 -21.82 -14.52 2.12
C ILE A 94 -21.86 -12.99 2.11
N SER A 95 -20.74 -12.37 2.41
CA SER A 95 -20.45 -10.97 2.10
C SER A 95 -19.69 -10.90 0.79
N LEU A 96 -20.12 -10.04 -0.15
CA LEU A 96 -19.57 -9.94 -1.49
C LEU A 96 -18.88 -8.59 -1.71
N GLU A 97 -17.65 -8.62 -2.22
CA GLU A 97 -16.98 -7.44 -2.80
C GLU A 97 -16.60 -7.74 -4.24
N VAL A 98 -16.88 -6.80 -5.16
CA VAL A 98 -16.56 -6.93 -6.59
C VAL A 98 -15.60 -5.82 -7.00
N TYR A 99 -14.51 -6.18 -7.65
CA TYR A 99 -13.50 -5.27 -8.20
C TYR A 99 -13.56 -5.30 -9.74
N SER A 100 -13.74 -4.14 -10.35
CA SER A 100 -13.77 -3.93 -11.81
C SER A 100 -13.48 -2.48 -12.13
N GLU A 101 -12.86 -2.21 -13.27
CA GLU A 101 -12.78 -0.85 -13.82
C GLU A 101 -14.12 -0.34 -14.32
N ASN A 102 -14.97 -1.25 -14.80
CA ASN A 102 -16.27 -0.93 -15.36
C ASN A 102 -17.36 -0.99 -14.27
N GLU A 103 -17.80 0.18 -13.81
CA GLU A 103 -18.82 0.29 -12.75
C GLU A 103 -20.19 -0.30 -13.18
N SER A 104 -20.56 -0.24 -14.47
CA SER A 104 -21.80 -0.85 -14.96
C SER A 104 -21.71 -2.37 -14.89
N LEU A 105 -20.58 -2.93 -15.30
CA LEU A 105 -20.30 -4.36 -15.22
C LEU A 105 -20.32 -4.85 -13.77
N LYS A 106 -19.68 -4.11 -12.88
CA LYS A 106 -19.67 -4.39 -11.45
C LYS A 106 -21.08 -4.46 -10.87
N LYS A 107 -21.96 -3.49 -11.18
CA LYS A 107 -23.34 -3.47 -10.71
C LYS A 107 -24.13 -4.68 -11.24
N ASN A 108 -23.97 -5.02 -12.52
CA ASN A 108 -24.68 -6.14 -13.13
C ASN A 108 -24.27 -7.48 -12.50
N ILE A 109 -22.99 -7.64 -12.18
CA ILE A 109 -22.48 -8.83 -11.50
C ILE A 109 -23.04 -8.92 -10.09
N ILE A 110 -23.03 -7.82 -9.33
CA ILE A 110 -23.63 -7.79 -7.98
C ILE A 110 -25.10 -8.20 -8.06
N ASN A 111 -25.88 -7.63 -8.98
CA ASN A 111 -27.30 -7.97 -9.16
C ASN A 111 -27.52 -9.45 -9.54
N SER A 112 -26.64 -10.03 -10.34
CA SER A 112 -26.72 -11.46 -10.69
C SER A 112 -26.42 -12.35 -9.49
N PHE A 113 -25.42 -11.98 -8.70
CA PHE A 113 -25.09 -12.70 -7.46
C PHE A 113 -26.20 -12.62 -6.43
N GLU A 114 -26.87 -11.46 -6.27
CA GLU A 114 -27.99 -11.26 -5.34
C GLU A 114 -29.18 -12.18 -5.66
N LYS A 115 -29.35 -12.53 -6.92
CA LYS A 115 -30.43 -13.45 -7.35
C LYS A 115 -30.14 -14.92 -7.03
N GLU A 116 -28.87 -15.31 -7.07
CA GLU A 116 -28.45 -16.72 -6.96
C GLU A 116 -27.86 -17.09 -5.61
N LEU A 117 -27.30 -16.12 -4.91
CA LEU A 117 -26.61 -16.32 -3.65
C LEU A 117 -27.32 -15.59 -2.49
N LYS A 118 -27.29 -16.22 -1.32
CA LYS A 118 -27.77 -15.58 -0.09
C LYS A 118 -26.73 -14.57 0.42
N ILE A 119 -26.84 -13.33 -0.06
CA ILE A 119 -25.93 -12.25 0.35
C ILE A 119 -26.34 -11.70 1.71
N LYS A 120 -25.38 -11.58 2.63
CA LYS A 120 -25.54 -10.97 3.96
C LYS A 120 -24.43 -9.95 4.20
N TYR A 121 -24.77 -8.76 4.64
CA TYR A 121 -23.83 -7.64 4.84
C TYR A 121 -22.69 -7.94 5.81
N ASN A 122 -22.92 -8.73 6.85
CA ASN A 122 -21.94 -9.03 7.92
C ASN A 122 -21.68 -10.53 8.05
N SER A 123 -21.54 -11.23 6.93
CA SER A 123 -21.14 -12.64 6.97
C SER A 123 -19.66 -12.78 7.30
N ASN A 124 -19.31 -13.81 8.09
CA ASN A 124 -17.93 -14.21 8.33
C ASN A 124 -17.24 -14.78 7.07
N ILE A 125 -18.04 -15.14 6.06
CA ILE A 125 -17.53 -15.63 4.77
C ILE A 125 -17.57 -14.46 3.79
N LYS A 126 -16.40 -13.93 3.48
CA LYS A 126 -16.25 -12.86 2.49
C LYS A 126 -15.72 -13.42 1.19
N ILE A 127 -16.50 -13.23 0.12
CA ILE A 127 -16.13 -13.59 -1.25
C ILE A 127 -15.71 -12.32 -1.99
N ILE A 128 -14.59 -12.43 -2.66
CA ILE A 128 -14.02 -11.39 -3.51
C ILE A 128 -14.09 -11.87 -4.96
N VAL A 129 -14.73 -11.09 -5.81
CA VAL A 129 -14.77 -11.32 -7.25
C VAL A 129 -13.99 -10.23 -7.95
N ILE A 130 -13.03 -10.62 -8.77
CA ILE A 130 -12.21 -9.69 -9.56
C ILE A 130 -12.50 -9.92 -11.02
N ILE A 131 -12.78 -8.84 -11.73
CA ILE A 131 -12.89 -8.83 -13.18
C ILE A 131 -11.61 -8.22 -13.70
N ASP A 132 -10.68 -9.08 -14.05
CA ASP A 132 -9.40 -8.69 -14.63
C ASP A 132 -9.55 -8.54 -16.13
N GLN A 133 -9.74 -7.32 -16.60
CA GLN A 133 -9.93 -7.04 -18.02
C GLN A 133 -8.63 -7.19 -18.82
N GLN A 134 -7.47 -7.00 -18.18
CA GLN A 134 -6.18 -7.15 -18.84
C GLN A 134 -5.89 -8.60 -19.20
N ASN A 135 -6.28 -9.54 -18.33
CA ASN A 135 -6.06 -10.96 -18.52
C ASN A 135 -7.29 -11.70 -19.04
N ASN A 136 -8.42 -11.01 -19.26
CA ASN A 136 -9.71 -11.59 -19.66
C ASN A 136 -10.18 -12.69 -18.69
N GLU A 137 -10.15 -12.41 -17.40
CA GLU A 137 -10.47 -13.36 -16.34
C GLU A 137 -11.51 -12.82 -15.35
N ILE A 138 -12.39 -13.72 -14.88
CA ILE A 138 -13.14 -13.52 -13.63
C ILE A 138 -12.53 -14.45 -12.59
N ILE A 139 -12.08 -13.88 -11.50
CA ILE A 139 -11.44 -14.60 -10.39
C ILE A 139 -12.38 -14.62 -9.20
N TYR A 140 -12.75 -15.81 -8.75
CA TYR A 140 -13.52 -16.05 -7.54
C TYR A 140 -12.57 -16.43 -6.42
N SER A 141 -12.64 -15.72 -5.30
CA SER A 141 -11.76 -15.99 -4.19
C SER A 141 -12.42 -15.74 -2.83
N LYS A 142 -11.92 -16.40 -1.79
CA LYS A 142 -12.36 -16.26 -0.41
C LYS A 142 -11.31 -15.50 0.40
N ASP A 143 -11.72 -14.41 1.05
CA ASP A 143 -10.87 -13.66 1.99
C ASP A 143 -10.47 -14.57 3.17
N LEU A 144 -9.18 -14.63 3.45
CA LEU A 144 -8.64 -15.50 4.49
C LEU A 144 -8.78 -14.91 5.89
N PHE A 145 -8.64 -13.61 6.03
CA PHE A 145 -8.50 -12.98 7.35
C PHE A 145 -9.73 -12.15 7.75
N SER A 146 -10.68 -11.93 6.84
CA SER A 146 -11.86 -11.07 7.07
C SER A 146 -11.51 -9.66 7.59
N TYR A 147 -10.27 -9.24 7.40
CA TYR A 147 -9.71 -7.98 7.86
C TYR A 147 -9.02 -7.23 6.70
N ASP A 148 -9.18 -5.90 6.69
CA ASP A 148 -8.49 -5.04 5.74
C ASP A 148 -7.07 -4.77 6.24
N LEU A 149 -6.08 -5.48 5.67
CA LEU A 149 -4.67 -5.40 6.05
C LEU A 149 -4.05 -4.02 5.75
N SER A 150 -4.68 -3.18 4.93
CA SER A 150 -4.23 -1.82 4.69
C SER A 150 -4.51 -0.85 5.84
N LYS A 151 -5.38 -1.23 6.79
CA LYS A 151 -5.63 -0.45 8.00
C LYS A 151 -4.41 -0.50 8.92
N ARG A 152 -4.05 0.65 9.45
CA ARG A 152 -2.92 0.83 10.36
C ARG A 152 -3.39 1.29 11.73
N ASP A 153 -3.11 0.53 12.78
CA ASP A 153 -3.50 0.88 14.15
C ASP A 153 -2.84 2.17 14.64
N TYR A 154 -1.65 2.47 14.13
CA TYR A 154 -0.96 3.71 14.48
C TYR A 154 -1.64 4.97 13.94
N LYS A 155 -2.47 4.85 12.89
CA LYS A 155 -3.06 6.00 12.18
C LYS A 155 -4.31 6.54 12.88
N VAL A 156 -4.11 7.02 14.11
CA VAL A 156 -5.18 7.54 14.99
C VAL A 156 -5.29 9.06 14.88
N PHE A 157 -4.15 9.76 14.86
CA PHE A 157 -4.10 11.22 14.78
C PHE A 157 -3.96 11.66 13.32
N ILE A 158 -5.11 11.71 12.63
CA ILE A 158 -5.17 11.99 11.18
C ILE A 158 -5.25 13.50 10.95
N ASN A 159 -4.53 13.98 9.94
CA ASN A 159 -4.59 15.36 9.45
C ASN A 159 -5.33 15.41 8.10
N PRO A 160 -5.89 16.57 7.71
CA PRO A 160 -6.59 16.69 6.42
C PRO A 160 -5.76 16.26 5.21
N ARG A 161 -4.45 16.48 5.26
CA ARG A 161 -3.50 16.06 4.23
C ARG A 161 -2.82 14.77 4.63
N THR A 162 -3.55 13.67 4.59
CA THR A 162 -3.05 12.32 4.88
C THR A 162 -2.95 11.49 3.60
N ILE A 163 -1.97 10.60 3.53
CA ILE A 163 -1.80 9.64 2.44
C ILE A 163 -2.27 8.25 2.87
N HIS A 164 -2.78 7.46 1.93
CA HIS A 164 -3.12 6.06 2.20
C HIS A 164 -1.83 5.23 2.38
N PRO A 165 -1.76 4.30 3.36
CA PRO A 165 -0.55 3.51 3.62
C PRO A 165 -0.03 2.74 2.41
N ILE A 166 -0.91 2.11 1.62
CA ILE A 166 -0.50 1.42 0.37
C ILE A 166 0.11 2.40 -0.64
N THR A 167 -0.43 3.61 -0.79
CA THR A 167 0.14 4.62 -1.66
C THR A 167 1.52 5.08 -1.17
N ALA A 168 1.67 5.26 0.16
CA ALA A 168 2.97 5.55 0.76
C ALA A 168 3.97 4.41 0.50
N PHE A 169 3.56 3.16 0.73
CA PHE A 169 4.37 1.97 0.43
C PHE A 169 4.78 1.90 -1.05
N SER A 170 3.87 2.19 -1.98
CA SER A 170 4.18 2.17 -3.42
C SER A 170 5.27 3.20 -3.78
N LEU A 171 5.25 4.39 -3.17
CA LEU A 171 6.32 5.38 -3.34
C LEU A 171 7.64 4.91 -2.72
N ILE A 172 7.58 4.29 -1.54
CA ILE A 172 8.75 3.72 -0.86
C ILE A 172 9.35 2.61 -1.71
N SER A 173 8.53 1.69 -2.24
CA SER A 173 8.97 0.62 -3.15
C SER A 173 9.67 1.19 -4.39
N LEU A 174 9.09 2.23 -5.02
CA LEU A 174 9.70 2.93 -6.17
C LEU A 174 11.05 3.54 -5.81
N SER A 175 11.22 4.05 -4.60
CA SER A 175 12.48 4.67 -4.15
C SER A 175 13.58 3.66 -3.82
N ASN A 176 13.24 2.39 -3.67
CA ASN A 176 14.12 1.28 -3.31
C ASN A 176 15.10 1.64 -2.16
N PRO A 177 14.59 1.94 -0.94
CA PRO A 177 15.42 2.45 0.13
C PRO A 177 16.25 1.35 0.81
N ILE A 178 17.44 1.74 1.29
CA ILE A 178 18.34 0.89 2.07
C ILE A 178 18.66 1.52 3.43
N ALA A 179 18.91 0.70 4.45
CA ALA A 179 18.98 1.14 5.85
C ALA A 179 20.10 2.16 6.15
N GLU A 180 21.21 2.11 5.41
CA GLU A 180 22.40 2.94 5.65
C GLU A 180 22.27 4.39 5.15
N LYS A 181 21.18 4.70 4.42
CA LYS A 181 20.93 6.03 3.86
C LYS A 181 20.08 6.89 4.79
N THR A 182 20.19 8.20 4.60
CA THR A 182 19.40 9.22 5.30
C THR A 182 18.23 9.65 4.43
N TYR A 183 17.04 9.51 4.97
CA TYR A 183 15.77 9.87 4.32
C TYR A 183 15.14 11.07 5.00
N PHE A 184 14.55 11.93 4.20
CA PHE A 184 13.90 13.13 4.69
C PHE A 184 12.47 13.25 4.15
N ASP A 185 11.51 13.42 5.05
CA ASP A 185 10.13 13.79 4.75
C ASP A 185 9.88 15.21 5.26
N PRO A 186 10.01 16.24 4.39
CA PRO A 186 9.83 17.65 4.77
C PRO A 186 8.39 18.07 5.02
N PHE A 187 7.41 17.22 4.68
CA PHE A 187 5.98 17.50 4.75
C PHE A 187 5.23 16.35 5.43
N CYS A 188 5.69 15.95 6.62
CA CYS A 188 5.32 14.67 7.22
C CYS A 188 3.85 14.56 7.65
N SER A 189 3.12 15.65 7.78
CA SER A 189 1.68 15.67 8.10
C SER A 189 1.33 14.82 9.34
N ASP A 190 0.69 13.67 9.18
CA ASP A 190 0.35 12.71 10.24
C ASP A 190 1.43 11.63 10.44
N GLY A 191 2.52 11.69 9.68
CA GLY A 191 3.66 10.78 9.79
C GLY A 191 3.56 9.49 8.99
N THR A 192 2.49 9.29 8.23
CA THR A 192 2.28 8.02 7.50
C THR A 192 3.50 7.65 6.65
N MET A 193 4.05 8.58 5.85
CA MET A 193 5.21 8.29 4.98
C MET A 193 6.44 7.86 5.79
N ALA A 194 6.80 8.60 6.83
CA ALA A 194 7.97 8.30 7.65
C ALA A 194 7.81 6.98 8.42
N ILE A 195 6.61 6.67 8.91
CA ILE A 195 6.32 5.44 9.67
C ILE A 195 6.36 4.22 8.74
N GLU A 196 5.70 4.27 7.57
CA GLU A 196 5.74 3.17 6.58
C GLU A 196 7.17 2.93 6.09
N LEU A 197 7.97 3.98 5.87
CA LEU A 197 9.39 3.85 5.53
C LEU A 197 10.19 3.14 6.64
N CYS A 198 9.92 3.44 7.91
CA CYS A 198 10.56 2.73 9.02
C CYS A 198 10.16 1.25 9.07
N TYR A 199 8.87 0.91 8.86
CA TYR A 199 8.43 -0.49 8.77
C TYR A 199 9.16 -1.23 7.64
N PHE A 200 9.28 -0.61 6.47
CA PHE A 200 9.99 -1.17 5.33
C PHE A 200 11.47 -1.43 5.63
N LEU A 201 12.19 -0.42 6.12
CA LEU A 201 13.64 -0.50 6.39
C LEU A 201 13.97 -1.47 7.55
N LYS A 202 13.12 -1.54 8.56
CA LYS A 202 13.30 -2.46 9.70
C LYS A 202 12.75 -3.85 9.46
N LYS A 203 12.05 -4.07 8.35
CA LYS A 203 11.35 -5.33 8.08
C LYS A 203 10.47 -5.76 9.26
N SER A 204 9.81 -4.79 9.92
CA SER A 204 8.94 -5.04 11.06
C SER A 204 7.47 -5.01 10.65
N SER A 205 6.63 -5.75 11.39
CA SER A 205 5.21 -5.85 11.07
C SER A 205 4.41 -4.73 11.74
N HIS A 206 3.55 -4.09 10.98
CA HIS A 206 2.53 -3.19 11.52
C HIS A 206 1.40 -3.94 12.23
N ASN A 207 1.35 -5.28 12.08
CA ASN A 207 0.38 -6.17 12.71
C ASN A 207 0.88 -6.76 14.04
N PHE A 208 1.96 -6.22 14.62
CA PHE A 208 2.61 -6.76 15.80
C PHE A 208 1.64 -6.98 16.98
N PHE A 209 0.69 -6.07 17.19
CA PHE A 209 -0.27 -6.11 18.30
C PHE A 209 -1.59 -6.82 17.98
N ARG A 210 -1.76 -7.37 16.78
CA ARG A 210 -3.01 -8.00 16.34
C ARG A 210 -2.79 -9.33 15.61
N LYS A 211 -1.95 -10.16 16.19
CA LYS A 211 -1.63 -11.47 15.62
C LYS A 211 -2.84 -12.41 15.53
N GLU A 212 -3.85 -12.17 16.35
CA GLU A 212 -5.12 -12.91 16.38
C GLU A 212 -5.87 -12.88 15.04
N ILE A 213 -5.72 -11.82 14.23
CA ILE A 213 -6.37 -11.75 12.91
C ILE A 213 -5.87 -12.84 11.95
N PHE A 214 -4.68 -13.39 12.21
CA PHE A 214 -4.07 -14.45 11.41
C PHE A 214 -4.43 -15.86 11.88
N ASN A 215 -5.26 -15.99 12.90
CA ASN A 215 -5.76 -17.28 13.34
C ASN A 215 -6.83 -17.78 12.37
N ASN A 216 -6.43 -18.67 11.45
CA ASN A 216 -7.30 -19.20 10.40
C ASN A 216 -7.16 -20.73 10.34
N PRO A 217 -8.27 -21.48 10.18
CA PRO A 217 -8.24 -22.94 10.07
C PRO A 217 -7.38 -23.51 8.92
N LEU A 218 -6.99 -22.68 7.97
CA LEU A 218 -6.04 -23.06 6.93
C LEU A 218 -4.69 -23.47 7.52
N PHE A 219 -4.30 -22.87 8.66
CA PHE A 219 -3.03 -23.13 9.30
C PHE A 219 -3.18 -24.25 10.34
N ASP A 220 -2.46 -25.36 10.13
CA ASP A 220 -2.43 -26.56 10.96
C ASP A 220 -1.28 -26.50 12.00
N PHE A 221 -0.86 -25.32 12.37
CA PHE A 221 0.19 -25.05 13.36
C PHE A 221 -0.16 -23.82 14.20
N ASP A 222 0.54 -23.66 15.32
CA ASP A 222 0.39 -22.48 16.19
C ASP A 222 0.91 -21.21 15.50
N THR A 223 -0.04 -20.43 14.98
CA THR A 223 0.23 -19.19 14.22
C THR A 223 0.88 -18.13 15.10
N GLU A 224 0.45 -17.98 16.35
CA GLU A 224 0.98 -16.97 17.26
C GLU A 224 2.44 -17.23 17.61
N ASN A 225 2.77 -18.48 17.99
CA ASN A 225 4.15 -18.86 18.27
C ASN A 225 5.05 -18.72 17.03
N TYR A 226 4.54 -19.05 15.85
CA TYR A 226 5.27 -18.85 14.60
C TYR A 226 5.57 -17.37 14.37
N LEU A 227 4.58 -16.47 14.46
CA LEU A 227 4.75 -15.04 14.29
C LEU A 227 5.69 -14.43 15.35
N ASN A 228 5.59 -14.86 16.61
CA ASN A 228 6.50 -14.47 17.68
C ASN A 228 7.96 -14.86 17.37
N SER A 229 8.17 -16.00 16.73
CA SER A 229 9.50 -16.46 16.31
C SER A 229 10.08 -15.57 15.19
N LEU A 230 9.24 -15.13 14.25
CA LEU A 230 9.62 -14.20 13.17
C LEU A 230 10.00 -12.84 13.72
N ASP A 231 9.21 -12.28 14.67
CA ASP A 231 9.53 -11.01 15.32
C ASP A 231 10.88 -11.06 16.04
N LYS A 232 11.15 -12.12 16.80
CA LYS A 232 12.44 -12.32 17.47
C LYS A 232 13.61 -12.38 16.47
N LYS A 233 13.42 -13.04 15.34
CA LYS A 233 14.41 -13.11 14.26
C LYS A 233 14.65 -11.73 13.64
N ASN A 234 13.60 -11.00 13.34
CA ASN A 234 13.71 -9.66 12.73
C ASN A 234 14.34 -8.64 13.70
N LEU A 235 14.02 -8.68 14.98
CA LEU A 235 14.67 -7.85 16.00
C LEU A 235 16.20 -8.08 16.05
N LYS A 236 16.66 -9.31 15.84
CA LYS A 236 18.10 -9.61 15.75
C LYS A 236 18.74 -9.06 14.48
N LEU A 237 18.03 -9.13 13.35
CA LEU A 237 18.50 -8.66 12.03
C LEU A 237 18.44 -7.13 11.91
N SER A 238 17.47 -6.48 12.55
CA SER A 238 17.22 -5.04 12.44
C SER A 238 18.09 -4.19 13.35
N LYS A 239 19.32 -4.62 13.66
CA LYS A 239 20.29 -3.82 14.44
C LYS A 239 20.82 -2.60 13.67
N ASN A 240 20.62 -2.55 12.36
CA ASN A 240 21.04 -1.43 11.55
C ASN A 240 20.27 -0.18 11.96
N LYS A 241 21.02 0.88 12.28
CA LYS A 241 20.45 2.19 12.55
C LYS A 241 19.87 2.74 11.26
N ILE A 242 18.58 3.02 11.28
CA ILE A 242 17.93 3.75 10.20
C ILE A 242 17.96 5.25 10.47
N ASN A 243 18.04 6.05 9.41
CA ASN A 243 18.10 7.50 9.53
C ASN A 243 16.91 8.13 8.79
N VAL A 244 15.76 8.21 9.45
CA VAL A 244 14.56 8.85 8.93
C VAL A 244 14.30 10.16 9.66
N ILE A 245 14.16 11.25 8.92
CA ILE A 245 13.87 12.57 9.42
C ILE A 245 12.50 12.98 8.96
N ALA A 246 11.59 13.24 9.91
CA ALA A 246 10.26 13.77 9.64
C ALA A 246 10.17 15.22 10.09
N SER A 247 9.75 16.09 9.17
CA SER A 247 9.62 17.53 9.42
C SER A 247 8.27 18.04 8.93
N ASP A 248 7.78 19.07 9.60
CA ASP A 248 6.66 19.87 9.15
C ASP A 248 6.78 21.28 9.72
N VAL A 249 6.30 22.27 9.01
CA VAL A 249 6.23 23.66 9.50
C VAL A 249 5.17 23.81 10.59
N SER A 250 4.11 22.99 10.53
CA SER A 250 3.01 22.99 11.50
C SER A 250 3.37 22.20 12.75
N PRO A 251 3.35 22.84 13.94
CA PRO A 251 3.56 22.12 15.20
C PRO A 251 2.52 21.03 15.45
N SER A 252 1.26 21.23 15.05
CA SER A 252 0.17 20.26 15.21
C SER A 252 0.43 18.99 14.40
N ASN A 253 0.95 19.12 13.18
CA ASN A 253 1.33 17.99 12.34
C ASN A 253 2.44 17.16 13.02
N LEU A 254 3.46 17.82 13.54
CA LEU A 254 4.53 17.13 14.28
C LEU A 254 4.04 16.43 15.54
N VAL A 255 3.07 17.00 16.24
CA VAL A 255 2.45 16.35 17.41
C VAL A 255 1.71 15.08 16.95
N SER A 256 0.91 15.15 15.87
CA SER A 256 0.23 13.99 15.29
C SER A 256 1.22 12.92 14.86
N THR A 257 2.26 13.30 14.12
CA THR A 257 3.33 12.39 13.67
C THR A 257 4.01 11.68 14.87
N LYS A 258 4.37 12.42 15.92
CA LYS A 258 5.00 11.84 17.13
C LYS A 258 4.08 10.86 17.85
N LYS A 259 2.78 11.18 17.97
CA LYS A 259 1.79 10.31 18.61
C LYS A 259 1.59 9.02 17.79
N ASN A 260 1.41 9.13 16.48
CA ASN A 260 1.29 7.98 15.60
C ASN A 260 2.54 7.10 15.62
N ALA A 261 3.74 7.70 15.59
CA ALA A 261 5.00 6.98 15.68
C ALA A 261 5.19 6.26 17.03
N LYS A 262 4.64 6.81 18.13
CA LYS A 262 4.63 6.12 19.45
C LYS A 262 3.73 4.88 19.41
N ILE A 263 2.54 4.98 18.82
CA ILE A 263 1.63 3.84 18.66
C ILE A 263 2.28 2.77 17.78
N ALA A 264 2.96 3.18 16.72
CA ALA A 264 3.73 2.29 15.83
C ALA A 264 4.98 1.68 16.48
N MET A 265 5.36 2.09 17.72
CA MET A 265 6.62 1.74 18.40
C MET A 265 7.90 2.19 17.65
N LEU A 266 7.80 3.16 16.76
CA LEU A 266 8.88 3.64 15.88
C LEU A 266 9.38 5.04 16.22
N HIS A 267 8.91 5.61 17.34
CA HIS A 267 9.24 7.00 17.70
C HIS A 267 10.75 7.23 17.98
N LYS A 268 11.51 6.20 18.34
CA LYS A 268 12.96 6.26 18.54
C LYS A 268 13.75 6.15 17.23
N GLU A 269 13.11 5.67 16.18
CA GLU A 269 13.71 5.46 14.86
C GLU A 269 13.58 6.71 13.96
N ILE A 270 12.70 7.65 14.33
CA ILE A 270 12.42 8.84 13.54
C ILE A 270 12.93 10.08 14.30
N ARG A 271 13.74 10.87 13.62
CA ARG A 271 14.15 12.19 14.11
C ARG A 271 13.09 13.22 13.72
N PHE A 272 12.37 13.75 14.69
CA PHE A 272 11.35 14.77 14.48
C PHE A 272 11.96 16.17 14.60
N THR A 273 11.69 17.02 13.62
CA THR A 273 12.20 18.39 13.61
C THR A 273 11.17 19.33 13.02
N ARG A 274 11.03 20.50 13.62
CA ARG A 274 10.31 21.62 13.01
C ARG A 274 11.30 22.42 12.18
N LYS A 275 11.07 22.51 10.89
CA LYS A 275 11.92 23.26 9.96
C LYS A 275 11.12 24.30 9.22
N GLU A 276 11.56 25.54 9.29
CA GLU A 276 11.10 26.57 8.36
C GLU A 276 11.72 26.30 6.99
N LEU A 277 10.89 26.22 5.96
CA LEU A 277 11.31 25.82 4.62
C LEU A 277 12.37 26.76 4.02
N LYS A 278 12.28 28.05 4.35
CA LYS A 278 13.21 29.10 3.90
C LYS A 278 14.61 29.03 4.52
N TRP A 279 14.80 28.22 5.57
CA TRP A 279 16.09 28.08 6.26
C TRP A 279 16.57 26.64 6.27
N ILE A 280 16.18 25.85 5.28
CA ILE A 280 16.50 24.43 5.24
C ILE A 280 18.00 24.18 5.17
N ASP A 281 18.72 24.98 4.38
CA ASP A 281 20.17 24.99 4.21
C ASP A 281 20.91 25.37 5.51
N LEU A 282 20.37 26.34 6.28
CA LEU A 282 20.98 26.78 7.54
C LEU A 282 20.75 25.80 8.69
N THR A 283 19.71 24.98 8.60
CA THR A 283 19.29 24.09 9.69
C THR A 283 19.62 22.63 9.46
N MET A 284 20.09 22.27 8.28
CA MET A 284 20.54 20.94 7.89
C MET A 284 21.95 21.03 7.30
N GLN A 285 22.76 20.01 7.60
CA GLN A 285 24.11 19.91 7.06
C GLN A 285 24.06 19.71 5.54
N ASN A 286 24.93 20.42 4.81
CA ASN A 286 25.08 20.24 3.37
C ASN A 286 25.44 18.80 3.03
N SER A 287 24.94 18.32 1.89
CA SER A 287 25.18 16.96 1.40
C SER A 287 24.92 15.85 2.43
N SER A 288 23.87 16.02 3.27
CA SER A 288 23.54 15.07 4.34
C SER A 288 22.38 14.13 4.01
N ILE A 289 21.55 14.46 3.01
CA ILE A 289 20.35 13.73 2.66
C ILE A 289 20.57 12.89 1.41
N ASP A 290 20.30 11.58 1.50
CA ASP A 290 20.39 10.65 0.39
C ASP A 290 19.12 10.62 -0.45
N SER A 291 17.93 10.81 0.17
CA SER A 291 16.67 10.85 -0.56
C SER A 291 15.60 11.59 0.23
N ILE A 292 14.72 12.27 -0.52
CA ILE A 292 13.44 12.78 -0.01
C ILE A 292 12.34 11.86 -0.48
N ILE A 293 11.48 11.40 0.45
CA ILE A 293 10.30 10.60 0.16
C ILE A 293 9.13 11.25 0.88
N SER A 294 8.19 11.85 0.14
CA SER A 294 7.19 12.70 0.77
C SER A 294 5.89 12.82 -0.03
N PHE A 295 4.85 13.29 0.67
CA PHE A 295 3.57 13.73 0.11
C PHE A 295 3.49 15.27 0.20
N PRO A 296 3.98 16.01 -0.81
CA PRO A 296 4.11 17.46 -0.74
C PRO A 296 2.74 18.16 -0.76
N PRO A 297 2.62 19.37 -0.16
CA PRO A 297 1.45 20.22 -0.34
C PRO A 297 1.38 20.75 -1.78
N LYS A 298 0.26 21.41 -2.13
CA LYS A 298 0.18 22.21 -3.34
C LYS A 298 1.25 23.31 -3.31
N TYR A 299 1.77 23.68 -4.48
CA TYR A 299 2.80 24.72 -4.56
C TYR A 299 2.29 26.06 -4.05
N THR A 300 3.11 26.72 -3.27
CA THR A 300 2.88 28.07 -2.72
C THR A 300 4.20 28.84 -2.71
N ASN A 301 4.13 30.16 -2.58
CA ASN A 301 5.35 30.97 -2.48
C ASN A 301 6.25 30.58 -1.31
N SER A 302 5.70 30.02 -0.23
CA SER A 302 6.50 29.53 0.90
C SER A 302 7.37 28.32 0.55
N LEU A 303 7.10 27.62 -0.54
CA LEU A 303 7.92 26.51 -1.03
C LEU A 303 9.06 26.95 -1.96
N LYS A 304 9.04 28.20 -2.42
CA LYS A 304 10.07 28.73 -3.33
C LYS A 304 11.45 28.61 -2.71
N ASP A 305 11.63 29.08 -1.49
CA ASP A 305 12.91 29.05 -0.79
C ASP A 305 13.34 27.60 -0.49
N PHE A 306 12.39 26.70 -0.17
CA PHE A 306 12.70 25.28 0.01
C PHE A 306 13.38 24.72 -1.25
N TYR A 307 12.78 24.90 -2.45
CA TYR A 307 13.37 24.38 -3.68
C TYR A 307 14.68 25.06 -4.05
N LYS A 308 14.83 26.33 -3.72
CA LYS A 308 16.07 27.08 -3.94
C LYS A 308 17.26 26.51 -3.16
N TYR A 309 17.02 26.10 -1.92
CA TYR A 309 18.11 25.70 -1.01
C TYR A 309 18.22 24.20 -0.77
N ILE A 310 17.17 23.40 -1.02
CA ILE A 310 17.21 21.95 -0.76
C ILE A 310 18.31 21.25 -1.57
N GLY A 311 18.68 21.80 -2.74
CA GLY A 311 19.75 21.26 -3.55
C GLY A 311 21.13 21.22 -2.85
N GLU A 312 21.37 22.11 -1.88
CA GLU A 312 22.63 22.12 -1.11
C GLU A 312 22.66 21.02 -0.05
N VAL A 313 21.50 20.69 0.52
CA VAL A 313 21.33 19.67 1.54
C VAL A 313 21.35 18.24 0.96
N LEU A 314 20.97 18.11 -0.31
CA LEU A 314 20.97 16.84 -1.02
C LEU A 314 22.38 16.43 -1.42
N LYS A 315 22.72 15.14 -1.25
CA LYS A 315 23.94 14.53 -1.80
C LYS A 315 23.90 14.57 -3.34
N LYS A 316 25.06 14.45 -3.98
CA LYS A 316 25.24 14.54 -5.43
C LYS A 316 24.30 13.67 -6.26
N ASN A 317 24.00 12.46 -5.80
CA ASN A 317 23.13 11.49 -6.51
C ASN A 317 21.79 11.28 -5.79
N ALA A 318 21.40 12.22 -4.93
CA ALA A 318 20.14 12.13 -4.21
C ALA A 318 18.95 12.30 -5.16
N LYS A 319 17.87 11.59 -4.85
CA LYS A 319 16.62 11.66 -5.58
C LYS A 319 15.50 12.12 -4.64
N ILE A 320 14.50 12.77 -5.23
CA ILE A 320 13.28 13.15 -4.54
C ILE A 320 12.16 12.31 -5.10
N PHE A 321 11.38 11.68 -4.24
CA PHE A 321 10.20 10.90 -4.58
C PHE A 321 8.96 11.55 -3.97
N TYR A 322 8.01 11.91 -4.82
CA TYR A 322 6.76 12.53 -4.42
C TYR A 322 5.56 11.70 -4.85
N ALA A 323 4.58 11.57 -3.94
CA ALA A 323 3.24 11.11 -4.25
C ALA A 323 2.31 12.33 -4.16
N THR A 324 1.58 12.67 -5.24
CA THR A 324 0.65 13.81 -5.23
C THR A 324 -0.40 13.68 -6.31
N GLU A 325 -1.56 14.32 -6.14
CA GLU A 325 -2.60 14.38 -7.17
C GLU A 325 -2.10 15.09 -8.43
N LYS A 326 -1.41 16.22 -8.25
CA LYS A 326 -0.82 17.00 -9.31
C LYS A 326 0.46 17.65 -8.81
N LEU A 327 1.54 17.47 -9.56
CA LEU A 327 2.79 18.16 -9.29
C LEU A 327 2.91 19.39 -10.20
N ASP A 328 2.42 20.53 -9.71
CA ASP A 328 2.44 21.83 -10.36
C ASP A 328 3.59 22.73 -9.88
N HIS A 329 4.54 22.16 -9.13
CA HIS A 329 5.72 22.85 -8.65
C HIS A 329 6.67 23.14 -9.82
N PRO A 330 7.22 24.37 -9.92
CA PRO A 330 8.11 24.80 -11.01
C PRO A 330 9.54 24.27 -10.81
N LEU A 331 9.69 22.96 -10.76
CA LEU A 331 10.93 22.27 -10.38
C LEU A 331 12.11 22.61 -11.29
N THR A 332 11.86 22.81 -12.60
CA THR A 332 12.90 23.13 -13.59
C THR A 332 13.54 24.48 -13.33
N GLU A 333 12.81 25.45 -12.77
CA GLU A 333 13.35 26.76 -12.38
C GLU A 333 14.40 26.66 -11.26
N PHE A 334 14.36 25.54 -10.49
CA PHE A 334 15.27 25.25 -9.37
C PHE A 334 16.31 24.17 -9.71
N GLY A 335 16.46 23.80 -10.98
CA GLY A 335 17.44 22.81 -11.42
C GLY A 335 17.04 21.35 -11.12
N PHE A 336 15.73 21.06 -11.15
CA PHE A 336 15.22 19.69 -10.97
C PHE A 336 14.39 19.25 -12.17
N ASN A 337 14.56 18.00 -12.58
CA ASN A 337 13.75 17.32 -13.59
C ASN A 337 12.82 16.33 -12.93
N LYS A 338 11.56 16.29 -13.36
CA LYS A 338 10.56 15.34 -12.86
C LYS A 338 10.19 14.31 -13.91
N LYS A 339 10.01 13.06 -13.46
CA LYS A 339 9.47 11.95 -14.25
C LYS A 339 8.28 11.37 -13.50
N ALA A 340 7.11 11.32 -14.14
CA ALA A 340 5.98 10.56 -13.62
C ALA A 340 6.27 9.06 -13.78
N SER A 341 5.95 8.27 -12.77
CA SER A 341 6.11 6.81 -12.78
C SER A 341 4.75 6.14 -12.97
N THR A 342 3.98 6.02 -11.91
CA THR A 342 2.70 5.33 -11.94
C THR A 342 1.61 6.14 -11.27
N LYS A 343 0.35 5.79 -11.53
CA LYS A 343 -0.83 6.39 -10.91
C LYS A 343 -1.48 5.36 -9.98
N ILE A 344 -1.73 5.75 -8.74
CA ILE A 344 -2.44 4.95 -7.75
C ILE A 344 -3.86 5.49 -7.61
N PHE A 345 -4.84 4.62 -7.73
CA PHE A 345 -6.26 4.98 -7.64
C PHE A 345 -6.78 4.72 -6.22
N GLN A 346 -7.03 5.79 -5.49
CA GLN A 346 -7.48 5.77 -4.09
C GLN A 346 -8.93 6.28 -4.02
N GLY A 347 -9.88 5.42 -4.34
CA GLY A 347 -11.27 5.83 -4.52
C GLY A 347 -11.41 6.80 -5.70
N LYS A 348 -11.90 8.02 -5.43
CA LYS A 348 -12.01 9.10 -6.44
C LYS A 348 -10.71 9.87 -6.65
N LEU A 349 -9.72 9.71 -5.80
CA LEU A 349 -8.44 10.39 -5.90
C LEU A 349 -7.47 9.58 -6.75
N ILE A 350 -6.75 10.28 -7.63
CA ILE A 350 -5.67 9.71 -8.43
C ILE A 350 -4.36 10.34 -7.93
N ILE A 351 -3.51 9.54 -7.33
CA ILE A 351 -2.20 9.96 -6.85
C ILE A 351 -1.15 9.50 -7.85
N THR A 352 -0.40 10.43 -8.39
CA THR A 352 0.74 10.12 -9.27
C THR A 352 2.03 10.07 -8.46
N LEU A 353 2.83 9.05 -8.69
CA LEU A 353 4.17 8.92 -8.14
C LEU A 353 5.17 9.56 -9.09
N TYR A 354 6.07 10.37 -8.54
CA TYR A 354 7.10 11.09 -9.30
C TYR A 354 8.49 10.77 -8.75
N GLU A 355 9.41 10.53 -9.66
CA GLU A 355 10.85 10.57 -9.40
C GLU A 355 11.39 11.92 -9.89
N ILE A 356 12.18 12.60 -9.07
CA ILE A 356 12.73 13.92 -9.33
C ILE A 356 14.24 13.82 -9.11
N THR A 357 14.98 14.28 -10.09
CA THR A 357 16.45 14.29 -10.08
C THR A 357 16.97 15.72 -10.22
N LYS A 358 18.14 15.99 -9.64
CA LYS A 358 18.86 17.25 -9.89
C LYS A 358 19.36 17.24 -11.34
N SER A 359 19.19 18.37 -12.04
CA SER A 359 19.67 18.57 -13.42
C SER A 359 21.18 18.55 -13.50
#